data_8713dc27949560db0bfeb054658c9e30
#
_entry.id   8713dc27949560db0bfeb054658c9e30
#
_cell.length_a   1.000
_cell.length_b   1.000
_cell.length_c   1.000
_cell.angle_alpha   90.00
_cell.angle_beta   90.00
_cell.angle_gamma   90.00
#
_symmetry.space_group_name_H-M   'P 1'
#
loop_
_entity.id
_entity.type
_entity.pdbx_description
1 polymer ?
#
loop_
_entity_poly.entity_id
_entity_poly.type
_entity_poly.pdbx_seq_one_letter_code
_entity_poly.pdbx_strand_id
1 'polypeptide(L)'
;MDSDYVTSLYHIRSQFSTYVTIPICILSIIGEIFNIIVFLSLKTFRQNSCAFYLMSMSIFNFIRLVFSTLFIVISTAFSIDWSFALFYYCQFRNLIVASCNLSAITCLCLAIADQYFATCSRHRLQQWSNIKIAYRVTGTIAIVWILHAIPYCIYFNQLSMSNNAVCITKNPIFLKYHTYGYFLTYGNLFPLIAVIFGVMSFRNARNLTTRANLLVRRELDKQLTMMVLVEICVYVLTYIPYSISNGYSTLNTNRDPTFLAQLNLINTVTMTLSIISNGNSFFIYICVSRRFRRQAKYVLYENCRNHNSINRIAPERTEMQVVTERISAARAGCLTTRRPSLSPGITSGARERNGKNEIILLQIK
;
A
#
# COMPACT_ATOMS: atom_id res chain seq x y z
N MET A 1 -2.32 -48.33 3.42
CA MET A 1 -1.46 -47.38 4.14
C MET A 1 -1.29 -46.08 3.36
N ASP A 2 -0.88 -46.08 2.08
CA ASP A 2 -0.69 -44.83 1.34
C ASP A 2 -1.99 -44.04 1.06
N SER A 3 -3.10 -44.76 0.79
CA SER A 3 -4.42 -44.16 0.56
C SER A 3 -4.94 -43.39 1.76
N ASP A 4 -4.80 -43.95 2.97
CA ASP A 4 -5.26 -43.32 4.23
C ASP A 4 -4.43 -42.10 4.58
N TYR A 5 -3.12 -42.17 4.32
CA TYR A 5 -2.21 -41.01 4.52
C TYR A 5 -2.55 -39.87 3.57
N VAL A 6 -2.78 -40.14 2.29
CA VAL A 6 -3.18 -39.14 1.30
C VAL A 6 -4.52 -38.49 1.70
N THR A 7 -5.50 -39.28 2.11
CA THR A 7 -6.80 -38.78 2.58
C THR A 7 -6.63 -37.88 3.82
N SER A 8 -5.76 -38.26 4.76
CA SER A 8 -5.44 -37.48 5.94
C SER A 8 -4.83 -36.13 5.57
N LEU A 9 -3.92 -36.08 4.59
CA LEU A 9 -3.31 -34.81 4.12
C LEU A 9 -4.36 -33.86 3.50
N TYR A 10 -5.28 -34.39 2.69
CA TYR A 10 -6.37 -33.56 2.15
C TYR A 10 -7.32 -33.08 3.24
N HIS A 11 -7.61 -33.89 4.23
CA HIS A 11 -8.40 -33.48 5.39
C HIS A 11 -7.71 -32.36 6.18
N ILE A 12 -6.41 -32.49 6.49
CA ILE A 12 -5.60 -31.45 7.17
C ILE A 12 -5.62 -30.17 6.34
N ARG A 13 -5.46 -30.26 5.02
CA ARG A 13 -5.52 -29.10 4.12
C ARG A 13 -6.86 -28.36 4.21
N SER A 14 -7.97 -29.12 4.18
CA SER A 14 -9.33 -28.56 4.30
C SER A 14 -9.54 -27.90 5.65
N GLN A 15 -9.15 -28.57 6.74
CA GLN A 15 -9.24 -28.01 8.11
C GLN A 15 -8.40 -26.74 8.26
N PHE A 16 -7.16 -26.76 7.77
CA PHE A 16 -6.30 -25.55 7.78
C PHE A 16 -6.94 -24.40 6.99
N SER A 17 -7.49 -24.68 5.82
CA SER A 17 -8.18 -23.66 5.02
C SER A 17 -9.40 -23.10 5.75
N THR A 18 -10.20 -23.95 6.40
CA THR A 18 -11.41 -23.54 7.10
C THR A 18 -11.10 -22.70 8.35
N TYR A 19 -10.20 -23.18 9.21
CA TYR A 19 -9.99 -22.55 10.52
C TYR A 19 -8.90 -21.48 10.55
N VAL A 20 -8.00 -21.46 9.57
CA VAL A 20 -6.91 -20.50 9.51
C VAL A 20 -7.06 -19.55 8.32
N THR A 21 -7.19 -20.09 7.10
CA THR A 21 -7.15 -19.26 5.90
C THR A 21 -8.40 -18.42 5.72
N ILE A 22 -9.62 -18.97 5.99
CA ILE A 22 -10.88 -18.19 5.88
C ILE A 22 -10.89 -16.99 6.85
N PRO A 23 -10.64 -17.14 8.16
CA PRO A 23 -10.59 -16.00 9.07
C PRO A 23 -9.56 -14.94 8.67
N ILE A 24 -8.37 -15.35 8.25
CA ILE A 24 -7.33 -14.44 7.76
C ILE A 24 -7.80 -13.69 6.50
N CYS A 25 -8.45 -14.36 5.55
CA CYS A 25 -8.98 -13.75 4.35
C CYS A 25 -10.06 -12.71 4.67
N ILE A 26 -10.98 -13.02 5.58
CA ILE A 26 -12.03 -12.09 6.03
C ILE A 26 -11.42 -10.88 6.73
N LEU A 27 -10.48 -11.09 7.66
CA LEU A 27 -9.77 -10.00 8.34
C LEU A 27 -8.99 -9.12 7.36
N SER A 28 -8.39 -9.72 6.33
CA SER A 28 -7.69 -9.00 5.26
C SER A 28 -8.65 -8.12 4.46
N ILE A 29 -9.81 -8.62 4.08
CA ILE A 29 -10.84 -7.86 3.35
C ILE A 29 -11.32 -6.66 4.21
N ILE A 30 -11.62 -6.90 5.48
CA ILE A 30 -12.03 -5.85 6.42
C ILE A 30 -10.92 -4.80 6.59
N GLY A 31 -9.67 -5.26 6.73
CA GLY A 31 -8.50 -4.39 6.84
C GLY A 31 -8.34 -3.47 5.62
N GLU A 32 -8.50 -3.99 4.40
CA GLU A 32 -8.39 -3.17 3.19
C GLU A 32 -9.53 -2.14 3.07
N ILE A 33 -10.76 -2.50 3.48
CA ILE A 33 -11.89 -1.56 3.52
C ILE A 33 -11.58 -0.41 4.48
N PHE A 34 -11.14 -0.70 5.71
CA PHE A 34 -10.78 0.34 6.68
C PHE A 34 -9.61 1.18 6.22
N ASN A 35 -8.63 0.57 5.56
CA ASN A 35 -7.48 1.28 5.01
C ASN A 35 -7.92 2.33 3.96
N ILE A 36 -8.78 1.95 3.03
CA ILE A 36 -9.35 2.83 2.00
C ILE A 36 -10.13 3.98 2.68
N ILE A 37 -11.00 3.67 3.65
CA ILE A 37 -11.81 4.68 4.35
C ILE A 37 -10.91 5.69 5.08
N VAL A 38 -9.88 5.22 5.79
CA VAL A 38 -8.95 6.10 6.53
C VAL A 38 -8.18 7.02 5.57
N PHE A 39 -7.67 6.51 4.45
CA PHE A 39 -6.98 7.35 3.47
C PHE A 39 -7.91 8.38 2.81
N LEU A 40 -9.16 8.03 2.56
CA LEU A 40 -10.15 8.95 1.99
C LEU A 40 -10.64 10.00 2.98
N SER A 41 -10.62 9.72 4.29
CA SER A 41 -11.19 10.61 5.31
C SER A 41 -10.34 11.85 5.58
N LEU A 42 -9.01 11.80 5.43
CA LEU A 42 -8.10 12.92 5.68
C LEU A 42 -7.69 13.65 4.41
N LYS A 43 -7.96 14.98 4.38
CA LYS A 43 -7.52 15.86 3.28
C LYS A 43 -6.01 15.80 3.06
N THR A 44 -5.22 15.69 4.15
CA THR A 44 -3.76 15.59 4.09
C THR A 44 -3.29 14.35 3.35
N PHE A 45 -3.95 13.20 3.54
CA PHE A 45 -3.63 11.97 2.82
C PHE A 45 -4.07 12.06 1.36
N ARG A 46 -5.26 12.63 1.08
CA ARG A 46 -5.75 12.81 -0.30
C ARG A 46 -4.87 13.72 -1.15
N GLN A 47 -4.08 14.60 -0.54
CA GLN A 47 -3.17 15.53 -1.23
C GLN A 47 -1.73 15.00 -1.32
N ASN A 48 -1.44 13.86 -0.72
CA ASN A 48 -0.10 13.26 -0.72
C ASN A 48 -0.03 12.13 -1.75
N SER A 49 0.97 12.17 -2.63
CA SER A 49 1.15 11.18 -3.71
C SER A 49 1.44 9.78 -3.19
N CYS A 50 2.29 9.64 -2.17
CA CYS A 50 2.57 8.35 -1.55
C CYS A 50 1.32 7.72 -0.92
N ALA A 51 0.55 8.50 -0.16
CA ALA A 51 -0.70 8.03 0.45
C ALA A 51 -1.72 7.60 -0.62
N PHE A 52 -1.75 8.29 -1.77
CA PHE A 52 -2.58 7.89 -2.90
C PHE A 52 -2.16 6.55 -3.52
N TYR A 53 -0.85 6.30 -3.68
CA TYR A 53 -0.37 5.00 -4.14
C TYR A 53 -0.72 3.87 -3.18
N LEU A 54 -0.58 4.10 -1.86
CA LEU A 54 -0.96 3.12 -0.84
C LEU A 54 -2.48 2.84 -0.83
N MET A 55 -3.30 3.87 -1.00
CA MET A 55 -4.74 3.72 -1.16
C MET A 55 -5.10 2.91 -2.41
N SER A 56 -4.45 3.21 -3.54
CA SER A 56 -4.66 2.48 -4.80
C SER A 56 -4.24 1.01 -4.68
N MET A 57 -3.14 0.73 -4.00
CA MET A 57 -2.71 -0.64 -3.66
C MET A 57 -3.81 -1.37 -2.89
N SER A 58 -4.39 -0.73 -1.87
CA SER A 58 -5.48 -1.31 -1.07
C SER A 58 -6.73 -1.59 -1.90
N ILE A 59 -7.07 -0.75 -2.87
CA ILE A 59 -8.20 -0.99 -3.79
C ILE A 59 -7.93 -2.23 -4.65
N PHE A 60 -6.75 -2.37 -5.24
CA PHE A 60 -6.40 -3.55 -6.03
C PHE A 60 -6.36 -4.84 -5.20
N ASN A 61 -5.81 -4.77 -3.98
CA ASN A 61 -5.82 -5.90 -3.04
C ASN A 61 -7.25 -6.30 -2.66
N PHE A 62 -8.10 -5.35 -2.34
CA PHE A 62 -9.52 -5.60 -2.03
C PHE A 62 -10.24 -6.31 -3.17
N ILE A 63 -10.12 -5.80 -4.41
CA ILE A 63 -10.73 -6.41 -5.60
C ILE A 63 -10.24 -7.86 -5.75
N ARG A 64 -8.93 -8.11 -5.63
CA ARG A 64 -8.35 -9.44 -5.73
C ARG A 64 -8.83 -10.38 -4.62
N LEU A 65 -8.88 -9.90 -3.37
CA LEU A 65 -9.30 -10.70 -2.22
C LEU A 65 -10.78 -11.13 -2.36
N VAL A 66 -11.66 -10.22 -2.74
CA VAL A 66 -13.10 -10.49 -2.84
C VAL A 66 -13.43 -11.34 -4.07
N PHE A 67 -12.96 -10.95 -5.24
CA PHE A 67 -13.40 -11.58 -6.52
C PHE A 67 -12.57 -12.81 -6.94
N SER A 68 -11.47 -13.09 -6.25
CA SER A 68 -10.65 -14.26 -6.59
C SER A 68 -10.28 -15.08 -5.35
N THR A 69 -9.58 -14.47 -4.39
CA THR A 69 -8.96 -15.22 -3.28
C THR A 69 -10.00 -15.87 -2.38
N LEU A 70 -11.07 -15.16 -2.02
CA LEU A 70 -12.15 -15.67 -1.19
C LEU A 70 -12.79 -16.94 -1.80
N PHE A 71 -13.05 -16.93 -3.11
CA PHE A 71 -13.62 -18.10 -3.80
C PHE A 71 -12.67 -19.31 -3.80
N ILE A 72 -11.36 -19.09 -3.99
CA ILE A 72 -10.37 -20.17 -3.93
C ILE A 72 -10.31 -20.77 -2.52
N VAL A 73 -10.32 -19.93 -1.51
CA VAL A 73 -10.23 -20.36 -0.11
C VAL A 73 -11.46 -21.17 0.29
N ILE A 74 -12.66 -20.69 -0.06
CA ILE A 74 -13.93 -21.42 0.17
C ILE A 74 -13.93 -22.75 -0.60
N SER A 75 -13.51 -22.76 -1.86
CA SER A 75 -13.40 -23.98 -2.66
C SER A 75 -12.48 -25.02 -2.00
N THR A 76 -11.31 -24.56 -1.48
CA THR A 76 -10.36 -25.44 -0.81
C THR A 76 -10.88 -25.97 0.54
N ALA A 77 -11.60 -25.13 1.30
CA ALA A 77 -12.12 -25.46 2.61
C ALA A 77 -13.27 -26.48 2.55
N PHE A 78 -14.19 -26.29 1.62
CA PHE A 78 -15.42 -27.06 1.53
C PHE A 78 -15.46 -28.04 0.36
N SER A 79 -14.38 -28.13 -0.42
CA SER A 79 -14.28 -28.96 -1.64
C SER A 79 -15.40 -28.64 -2.65
N ILE A 80 -15.86 -27.38 -2.69
CA ILE A 80 -16.87 -26.88 -3.62
C ILE A 80 -16.19 -26.42 -4.89
N ASP A 81 -16.61 -26.93 -6.02
CA ASP A 81 -16.08 -26.51 -7.32
C ASP A 81 -17.01 -25.47 -7.98
N TRP A 82 -16.64 -24.20 -7.85
CA TRP A 82 -17.35 -23.07 -8.45
C TRP A 82 -17.29 -23.07 -9.98
N SER A 83 -16.38 -23.84 -10.56
CA SER A 83 -16.20 -23.92 -12.00
C SER A 83 -17.42 -24.51 -12.71
N PHE A 84 -18.19 -25.37 -12.03
CA PHE A 84 -19.46 -25.88 -12.58
C PHE A 84 -20.56 -24.83 -12.62
N ALA A 85 -20.54 -23.86 -11.68
CA ALA A 85 -21.59 -22.86 -11.58
C ALA A 85 -21.40 -21.68 -12.55
N LEU A 86 -20.13 -21.35 -12.92
CA LEU A 86 -19.80 -20.17 -13.71
C LEU A 86 -18.81 -20.53 -14.84
N PHE A 87 -19.32 -20.66 -16.07
CA PHE A 87 -18.53 -21.08 -17.25
C PHE A 87 -17.26 -20.25 -17.50
N TYR A 88 -17.30 -18.94 -17.28
CA TYR A 88 -16.15 -18.03 -17.47
C TYR A 88 -15.37 -17.74 -16.20
N TYR A 89 -15.68 -18.38 -15.08
CA TYR A 89 -15.07 -18.08 -13.79
C TYR A 89 -13.55 -18.24 -13.79
N CYS A 90 -13.03 -19.31 -14.38
CA CYS A 90 -11.61 -19.59 -14.49
C CYS A 90 -10.83 -18.44 -15.17
N GLN A 91 -11.33 -17.99 -16.30
CA GLN A 91 -10.71 -16.95 -17.12
C GLN A 91 -10.75 -15.59 -16.40
N PHE A 92 -11.93 -15.20 -15.92
CA PHE A 92 -12.15 -13.94 -15.24
C PHE A 92 -11.34 -13.83 -13.93
N ARG A 93 -11.31 -14.91 -13.14
CA ARG A 93 -10.49 -15.00 -11.93
C ARG A 93 -9.02 -14.76 -12.22
N ASN A 94 -8.44 -15.44 -13.22
CA ASN A 94 -7.02 -15.30 -13.53
C ASN A 94 -6.66 -13.92 -14.09
N LEU A 95 -7.57 -13.29 -14.85
CA LEU A 95 -7.43 -11.90 -15.26
C LEU A 95 -7.35 -10.97 -14.05
N ILE A 96 -8.28 -11.10 -13.09
CA ILE A 96 -8.29 -10.28 -11.87
C ILE A 96 -7.01 -10.51 -11.05
N VAL A 97 -6.61 -11.78 -10.85
CA VAL A 97 -5.39 -12.10 -10.09
C VAL A 97 -4.18 -11.44 -10.74
N ALA A 98 -3.98 -11.64 -12.04
CA ALA A 98 -2.81 -11.11 -12.74
C ALA A 98 -2.79 -9.57 -12.75
N SER A 99 -3.88 -8.92 -13.14
CA SER A 99 -3.94 -7.47 -13.25
C SER A 99 -3.87 -6.76 -11.89
N CYS A 100 -4.66 -7.21 -10.91
CA CYS A 100 -4.69 -6.56 -9.60
C CYS A 100 -3.41 -6.80 -8.79
N ASN A 101 -2.82 -8.00 -8.84
CA ASN A 101 -1.59 -8.28 -8.12
C ASN A 101 -0.42 -7.44 -8.65
N LEU A 102 -0.26 -7.36 -9.98
CA LEU A 102 0.80 -6.53 -10.59
C LEU A 102 0.56 -5.04 -10.36
N SER A 103 -0.70 -4.59 -10.41
CA SER A 103 -1.05 -3.19 -10.08
C SER A 103 -0.74 -2.87 -8.63
N ALA A 104 -1.09 -3.73 -7.67
CA ALA A 104 -0.85 -3.52 -6.25
C ALA A 104 0.64 -3.43 -5.92
N ILE A 105 1.45 -4.39 -6.38
CA ILE A 105 2.90 -4.37 -6.12
C ILE A 105 3.60 -3.19 -6.81
N THR A 106 3.15 -2.81 -8.00
CA THR A 106 3.69 -1.62 -8.70
C THR A 106 3.34 -0.34 -7.94
N CYS A 107 2.12 -0.22 -7.39
CA CYS A 107 1.74 0.91 -6.52
C CYS A 107 2.60 0.97 -5.26
N LEU A 108 2.94 -0.16 -4.64
CA LEU A 108 3.86 -0.21 -3.49
C LEU A 108 5.27 0.28 -3.89
N CYS A 109 5.80 -0.17 -5.03
CA CYS A 109 7.07 0.31 -5.56
C CYS A 109 7.06 1.82 -5.85
N LEU A 110 5.96 2.34 -6.38
CA LEU A 110 5.80 3.77 -6.62
C LEU A 110 5.67 4.57 -5.34
N ALA A 111 5.00 4.04 -4.32
CA ALA A 111 4.91 4.68 -3.02
C ALA A 111 6.29 4.90 -2.40
N ILE A 112 7.18 3.90 -2.46
CA ILE A 112 8.54 4.04 -1.92
C ILE A 112 9.42 4.91 -2.80
N ALA A 113 9.28 4.83 -4.13
CA ALA A 113 9.98 5.72 -5.05
C ALA A 113 9.56 7.19 -4.85
N ASP A 114 8.26 7.45 -4.64
CA ASP A 114 7.74 8.77 -4.29
C ASP A 114 8.34 9.30 -2.98
N GLN A 115 8.46 8.44 -1.95
CA GLN A 115 9.14 8.80 -0.70
C GLN A 115 10.63 9.09 -0.90
N TYR A 116 11.31 8.36 -1.77
CA TYR A 116 12.68 8.67 -2.14
C TYR A 116 12.77 10.05 -2.80
N PHE A 117 11.89 10.37 -3.75
CA PHE A 117 11.87 11.68 -4.41
C PHE A 117 11.52 12.80 -3.42
N ALA A 118 10.54 12.61 -2.56
CA ALA A 118 10.13 13.60 -1.54
C ALA A 118 11.25 13.90 -0.54
N THR A 119 12.09 12.91 -0.20
CA THR A 119 13.18 13.04 0.77
C THR A 119 14.52 13.43 0.14
N CYS A 120 14.64 13.41 -1.18
CA CYS A 120 15.88 13.75 -1.89
C CYS A 120 16.23 15.24 -1.73
N SER A 121 17.52 15.57 -1.66
CA SER A 121 18.00 16.95 -1.58
C SER A 121 17.90 17.73 -2.91
N ARG A 122 17.71 17.03 -4.04
CA ARG A 122 17.64 17.66 -5.37
C ARG A 122 16.21 18.12 -5.67
N HIS A 123 16.02 19.45 -5.78
CA HIS A 123 14.72 20.06 -6.07
C HIS A 123 14.01 19.50 -7.34
N ARG A 124 14.77 19.18 -8.38
CA ARG A 124 14.22 18.58 -9.61
C ARG A 124 13.54 17.23 -9.36
N LEU A 125 14.10 16.41 -8.47
CA LEU A 125 13.51 15.11 -8.11
C LEU A 125 12.28 15.26 -7.22
N GLN A 126 12.26 16.25 -6.33
CA GLN A 126 11.08 16.52 -5.49
C GLN A 126 9.83 16.89 -6.30
N GLN A 127 9.99 17.47 -7.49
CA GLN A 127 8.89 17.81 -8.39
C GLN A 127 8.13 16.59 -8.91
N TRP A 128 8.76 15.41 -8.92
CA TRP A 128 8.12 14.15 -9.31
C TRP A 128 7.16 13.62 -8.23
N SER A 129 7.37 13.97 -6.96
CA SER A 129 6.45 13.67 -5.87
C SER A 129 5.26 14.65 -5.90
N ASN A 130 4.33 14.40 -6.83
CA ASN A 130 3.17 15.23 -7.08
C ASN A 130 1.92 14.38 -7.30
N ILE A 131 0.84 14.72 -6.61
CA ILE A 131 -0.44 14.02 -6.67
C ILE A 131 -1.02 13.92 -8.10
N LYS A 132 -0.85 14.94 -8.93
CA LYS A 132 -1.34 14.94 -10.33
C LYS A 132 -0.58 13.91 -11.18
N ILE A 133 0.72 13.74 -10.93
CA ILE A 133 1.54 12.70 -11.56
C ILE A 133 1.07 11.34 -11.07
N ALA A 134 0.86 11.20 -9.77
CA ALA A 134 0.41 9.95 -9.16
C ALA A 134 -0.91 9.43 -9.77
N TYR A 135 -1.91 10.29 -9.97
CA TYR A 135 -3.16 9.91 -10.65
C TYR A 135 -2.93 9.38 -12.07
N ARG A 136 -2.11 10.07 -12.86
CA ARG A 136 -1.83 9.67 -14.26
C ARG A 136 -1.07 8.35 -14.30
N VAL A 137 -0.03 8.22 -13.50
CA VAL A 137 0.82 7.01 -13.45
C VAL A 137 0.02 5.80 -12.98
N THR A 138 -0.78 5.93 -11.94
CA THR A 138 -1.64 4.82 -11.46
C THR A 138 -2.65 4.38 -12.51
N GLY A 139 -3.32 5.35 -13.18
CA GLY A 139 -4.24 5.04 -14.27
C GLY A 139 -3.57 4.33 -15.45
N THR A 140 -2.39 4.80 -15.87
CA THR A 140 -1.61 4.14 -16.92
C THR A 140 -1.19 2.73 -16.54
N ILE A 141 -0.72 2.52 -15.31
CA ILE A 141 -0.32 1.21 -14.80
C ILE A 141 -1.51 0.25 -14.77
N ALA A 142 -2.67 0.70 -14.29
CA ALA A 142 -3.87 -0.14 -14.28
C ALA A 142 -4.22 -0.61 -15.70
N ILE A 143 -4.20 0.28 -16.69
CA ILE A 143 -4.46 -0.07 -18.10
C ILE A 143 -3.40 -1.06 -18.61
N VAL A 144 -2.12 -0.81 -18.38
CA VAL A 144 -1.03 -1.68 -18.84
C VAL A 144 -1.16 -3.09 -18.25
N TRP A 145 -1.45 -3.22 -16.96
CA TRP A 145 -1.58 -4.53 -16.32
C TRP A 145 -2.89 -5.25 -16.67
N ILE A 146 -3.96 -4.53 -16.98
CA ILE A 146 -5.18 -5.13 -17.55
C ILE A 146 -4.89 -5.69 -18.94
N LEU A 147 -4.24 -4.92 -19.83
CA LEU A 147 -3.85 -5.39 -21.16
C LEU A 147 -2.90 -6.59 -21.09
N HIS A 148 -1.92 -6.55 -20.18
CA HIS A 148 -1.03 -7.67 -19.90
C HIS A 148 -1.78 -8.93 -19.42
N ALA A 149 -2.88 -8.77 -18.72
CA ALA A 149 -3.68 -9.86 -18.19
C ALA A 149 -4.63 -10.51 -19.23
N ILE A 150 -4.85 -9.92 -20.41
CA ILE A 150 -5.70 -10.48 -21.46
C ILE A 150 -5.31 -11.91 -21.86
N PRO A 151 -4.01 -12.26 -22.05
CA PRO A 151 -3.61 -13.63 -22.35
C PRO A 151 -4.08 -14.67 -21.32
N TYR A 152 -4.27 -14.27 -20.06
CA TYR A 152 -4.81 -15.16 -19.02
C TYR A 152 -6.27 -15.56 -19.30
N CYS A 153 -7.07 -14.68 -19.89
CA CYS A 153 -8.42 -15.04 -20.35
C CYS A 153 -8.41 -15.99 -21.55
N ILE A 154 -7.39 -15.92 -22.39
CA ILE A 154 -7.32 -16.71 -23.63
C ILE A 154 -6.77 -18.10 -23.36
N TYR A 155 -5.71 -18.21 -22.56
CA TYR A 155 -4.95 -19.46 -22.40
C TYR A 155 -5.36 -20.29 -21.20
N PHE A 156 -5.98 -19.70 -20.16
CA PHE A 156 -6.54 -20.48 -19.06
C PHE A 156 -7.96 -20.93 -19.42
N ASN A 157 -8.17 -22.23 -19.38
CA ASN A 157 -9.45 -22.84 -19.65
C ASN A 157 -9.82 -23.81 -18.53
N GLN A 158 -11.11 -23.97 -18.37
CA GLN A 158 -11.68 -24.96 -17.48
C GLN A 158 -11.65 -26.32 -18.17
N LEU A 159 -10.97 -27.27 -17.57
CA LEU A 159 -11.03 -28.69 -18.01
C LEU A 159 -11.85 -29.50 -17.02
N SER A 160 -12.88 -30.10 -17.53
CA SER A 160 -13.64 -31.10 -16.78
C SER A 160 -12.85 -32.43 -16.78
N MET A 161 -12.30 -32.81 -15.62
CA MET A 161 -11.72 -34.13 -15.40
C MET A 161 -12.63 -34.90 -14.43
N SER A 162 -13.30 -35.92 -14.89
CA SER A 162 -14.09 -36.93 -14.13
C SER A 162 -14.54 -36.47 -12.72
N ASN A 163 -15.43 -35.54 -12.58
CA ASN A 163 -16.02 -34.92 -11.37
C ASN A 163 -15.36 -33.67 -10.78
N ASN A 164 -14.21 -33.21 -11.28
CA ASN A 164 -13.60 -31.95 -10.85
C ASN A 164 -13.24 -31.09 -12.06
N ALA A 165 -13.66 -29.84 -12.06
CA ALA A 165 -13.25 -28.88 -13.08
C ALA A 165 -11.98 -28.16 -12.62
N VAL A 166 -10.87 -28.33 -13.32
CA VAL A 166 -9.58 -27.73 -13.00
C VAL A 166 -9.29 -26.61 -13.97
N CYS A 167 -8.90 -25.46 -13.41
CA CYS A 167 -8.52 -24.29 -14.17
C CYS A 167 -7.02 -24.37 -14.54
N ILE A 168 -6.71 -24.79 -15.76
CA ILE A 168 -5.34 -25.00 -16.23
C ILE A 168 -5.12 -24.39 -17.63
N THR A 169 -3.86 -24.17 -17.99
CA THR A 169 -3.48 -23.86 -19.37
C THR A 169 -2.85 -25.08 -20.04
N LYS A 170 -3.28 -25.37 -21.26
CA LYS A 170 -2.66 -26.41 -22.10
C LYS A 170 -1.51 -25.90 -22.95
N ASN A 171 -1.34 -24.58 -23.05
CA ASN A 171 -0.29 -24.00 -23.86
C ASN A 171 1.05 -24.03 -23.10
N PRO A 172 2.06 -24.82 -23.57
CA PRO A 172 3.31 -24.99 -22.85
C PRO A 172 4.16 -23.72 -22.84
N ILE A 173 4.04 -22.87 -23.85
CA ILE A 173 4.75 -21.59 -23.92
C ILE A 173 4.19 -20.64 -22.87
N PHE A 174 2.86 -20.53 -22.79
CA PHE A 174 2.20 -19.69 -21.80
C PHE A 174 2.41 -20.20 -20.36
N LEU A 175 2.46 -21.51 -20.15
CA LEU A 175 2.78 -22.12 -18.86
C LEU A 175 4.19 -21.71 -18.40
N LYS A 176 5.18 -21.79 -19.27
CA LYS A 176 6.56 -21.31 -19.00
C LYS A 176 6.56 -19.82 -18.70
N TYR A 177 5.86 -19.01 -19.49
CA TYR A 177 5.72 -17.58 -19.24
C TYR A 177 5.09 -17.30 -17.88
N HIS A 178 3.99 -17.97 -17.53
CA HIS A 178 3.33 -17.81 -16.23
C HIS A 178 4.27 -18.13 -15.07
N THR A 179 5.04 -19.21 -15.17
CA THR A 179 5.96 -19.62 -14.11
C THR A 179 7.18 -18.71 -14.01
N TYR A 180 7.92 -18.53 -15.10
CA TYR A 180 9.18 -17.78 -15.09
C TYR A 180 8.96 -16.27 -15.18
N GLY A 181 8.06 -15.80 -16.03
CA GLY A 181 7.77 -14.39 -16.22
C GLY A 181 6.99 -13.80 -15.05
N TYR A 182 5.85 -14.40 -14.72
CA TYR A 182 4.97 -13.87 -13.69
C TYR A 182 5.53 -14.10 -12.28
N PHE A 183 5.72 -15.38 -11.87
CA PHE A 183 6.14 -15.66 -10.50
C PHE A 183 7.59 -15.31 -10.23
N LEU A 184 8.54 -15.77 -11.05
CA LEU A 184 9.95 -15.59 -10.74
C LEU A 184 10.45 -14.19 -11.09
N THR A 185 10.01 -13.59 -12.19
CA THR A 185 10.46 -12.25 -12.57
C THR A 185 9.69 -11.18 -11.86
N TYR A 186 8.41 -11.03 -12.12
CA TYR A 186 7.62 -9.93 -11.54
C TYR A 186 7.46 -10.08 -10.03
N GLY A 187 7.21 -11.30 -9.52
CA GLY A 187 7.05 -11.56 -8.10
C GLY A 187 8.28 -11.25 -7.25
N ASN A 188 9.47 -11.27 -7.84
CA ASN A 188 10.72 -11.02 -7.11
C ASN A 188 11.39 -9.71 -7.51
N LEU A 189 11.31 -9.29 -8.77
CA LEU A 189 11.95 -8.06 -9.25
C LEU A 189 11.37 -6.80 -8.61
N PHE A 190 10.03 -6.68 -8.52
CA PHE A 190 9.40 -5.53 -7.90
C PHE A 190 9.75 -5.37 -6.41
N PRO A 191 9.68 -6.42 -5.57
CA PRO A 191 10.15 -6.34 -4.19
C PRO A 191 11.63 -5.93 -4.08
N LEU A 192 12.50 -6.43 -4.95
CA LEU A 192 13.91 -6.05 -4.95
C LEU A 192 14.10 -4.55 -5.25
N ILE A 193 13.41 -4.05 -6.27
CA ILE A 193 13.40 -2.61 -6.59
C ILE A 193 12.89 -1.81 -5.39
N ALA A 194 11.81 -2.25 -4.75
CA ALA A 194 11.22 -1.60 -3.59
C ALA A 194 12.19 -1.57 -2.40
N VAL A 195 12.94 -2.64 -2.14
CA VAL A 195 13.97 -2.69 -1.09
C VAL A 195 15.09 -1.68 -1.39
N ILE A 196 15.57 -1.58 -2.63
CA ILE A 196 16.63 -0.63 -3.02
C ILE A 196 16.16 0.81 -2.76
N PHE A 197 15.00 1.20 -3.29
CA PHE A 197 14.45 2.54 -3.05
C PHE A 197 14.13 2.76 -1.58
N GLY A 198 13.70 1.73 -0.85
CA GLY A 198 13.45 1.77 0.57
C GLY A 198 14.67 2.15 1.39
N VAL A 199 15.79 1.47 1.15
CA VAL A 199 17.07 1.77 1.81
C VAL A 199 17.53 3.19 1.48
N MET A 200 17.42 3.61 0.22
CA MET A 200 17.79 4.96 -0.21
C MET A 200 16.90 6.03 0.45
N SER A 201 15.58 5.81 0.49
CA SER A 201 14.62 6.72 1.14
C SER A 201 14.88 6.83 2.63
N PHE A 202 15.14 5.72 3.32
CA PHE A 202 15.46 5.69 4.74
C PHE A 202 16.73 6.48 5.06
N ARG A 203 17.80 6.29 4.28
CA ARG A 203 19.05 7.06 4.42
C ARG A 203 18.81 8.55 4.23
N ASN A 204 18.05 8.94 3.21
CA ASN A 204 17.70 10.33 2.96
C ASN A 204 16.88 10.92 4.11
N ALA A 205 15.85 10.23 4.59
CA ALA A 205 15.00 10.67 5.70
C ALA A 205 15.79 10.87 6.99
N ARG A 206 16.79 10.03 7.28
CA ARG A 206 17.70 10.17 8.41
C ARG A 206 18.56 11.42 8.30
N ASN A 207 19.09 11.73 7.13
CA ASN A 207 19.97 12.88 6.90
C ASN A 207 19.19 14.21 6.89
N LEU A 208 17.87 14.19 6.62
CA LEU A 208 17.01 15.37 6.68
C LEU A 208 16.81 15.88 8.11
N THR A 209 17.20 15.13 9.15
CA THR A 209 17.02 15.50 10.55
C THR A 209 17.75 16.81 10.92
N THR A 210 18.72 17.21 10.11
CA THR A 210 19.59 18.35 10.36
C THR A 210 19.10 19.69 9.74
N ARG A 211 18.05 19.68 8.89
CA ARG A 211 17.55 20.88 8.20
C ARG A 211 16.24 21.40 8.78
N ALA A 212 16.25 22.57 9.39
CA ALA A 212 15.26 23.13 10.32
C ALA A 212 13.94 23.67 9.75
N ASN A 213 13.57 23.47 8.50
CA ASN A 213 12.38 24.10 7.92
C ASN A 213 11.25 23.11 7.56
N LEU A 214 10.03 23.36 8.06
CA LEU A 214 8.77 22.62 7.81
C LEU A 214 8.58 21.31 8.60
N LEU A 215 8.55 21.39 9.91
CA LEU A 215 8.40 20.26 10.85
C LEU A 215 7.17 19.35 10.59
N VAL A 216 6.02 19.90 10.20
CA VAL A 216 4.77 19.12 10.04
C VAL A 216 4.77 18.22 8.83
N ARG A 217 5.20 18.72 7.66
CA ARG A 217 5.29 17.93 6.42
C ARG A 217 6.31 16.81 6.57
N ARG A 218 7.40 17.09 7.24
CA ARG A 218 8.50 16.16 7.50
C ARG A 218 8.09 14.98 8.37
N GLU A 219 7.30 15.21 9.43
CA GLU A 219 6.78 14.13 10.28
C GLU A 219 5.82 13.21 9.51
N LEU A 220 5.02 13.75 8.58
CA LEU A 220 4.17 12.95 7.71
C LEU A 220 5.00 12.07 6.78
N ASP A 221 5.98 12.64 6.08
CA ASP A 221 6.84 11.91 5.15
C ASP A 221 7.65 10.82 5.86
N LYS A 222 8.14 11.07 7.08
CA LYS A 222 8.81 10.07 7.91
C LYS A 222 7.88 8.91 8.28
N GLN A 223 6.65 9.19 8.70
CA GLN A 223 5.68 8.16 9.05
C GLN A 223 5.27 7.34 7.82
N LEU A 224 5.03 7.98 6.67
CA LEU A 224 4.74 7.30 5.42
C LEU A 224 5.92 6.42 4.96
N THR A 225 7.15 6.92 5.04
CA THR A 225 8.34 6.12 4.72
C THR A 225 8.42 4.87 5.60
N MET A 226 8.19 4.99 6.91
CA MET A 226 8.21 3.82 7.80
C MET A 226 7.08 2.84 7.50
N MET A 227 5.86 3.34 7.18
CA MET A 227 4.74 2.48 6.78
C MET A 227 5.10 1.64 5.56
N VAL A 228 5.62 2.27 4.51
CA VAL A 228 5.99 1.57 3.26
C VAL A 228 7.16 0.62 3.47
N LEU A 229 8.16 0.97 4.29
CA LEU A 229 9.30 0.09 4.58
C LEU A 229 8.87 -1.19 5.29
N VAL A 230 8.04 -1.07 6.32
CA VAL A 230 7.52 -2.24 7.04
C VAL A 230 6.67 -3.11 6.13
N GLU A 231 5.83 -2.48 5.28
CA GLU A 231 5.02 -3.18 4.27
C GLU A 231 5.89 -4.00 3.33
N ILE A 232 6.97 -3.43 2.79
CA ILE A 232 7.90 -4.13 1.90
C ILE A 232 8.57 -5.30 2.62
N CYS A 233 9.03 -5.11 3.87
CA CYS A 233 9.63 -6.20 4.64
C CYS A 233 8.66 -7.37 4.84
N VAL A 234 7.43 -7.07 5.22
CA VAL A 234 6.40 -8.11 5.40
C VAL A 234 6.07 -8.76 4.06
N TYR A 235 5.93 -7.98 2.98
CA TYR A 235 5.69 -8.52 1.64
C TYR A 235 6.78 -9.50 1.21
N VAL A 236 8.04 -9.15 1.36
CA VAL A 236 9.17 -10.01 1.01
C VAL A 236 9.13 -11.32 1.79
N LEU A 237 8.93 -11.25 3.11
CA LEU A 237 8.94 -12.43 3.98
C LEU A 237 7.78 -13.38 3.73
N THR A 238 6.62 -12.86 3.32
CA THR A 238 5.39 -13.67 3.19
C THR A 238 5.10 -14.09 1.75
N TYR A 239 5.48 -13.28 0.76
CA TYR A 239 5.20 -13.55 -0.65
C TYR A 239 6.25 -14.45 -1.31
N ILE A 240 7.53 -14.36 -0.95
CA ILE A 240 8.59 -15.18 -1.54
C ILE A 240 8.33 -16.70 -1.35
N PRO A 241 7.98 -17.19 -0.14
CA PRO A 241 7.67 -18.62 0.03
C PRO A 241 6.53 -19.09 -0.87
N TYR A 242 5.49 -18.28 -1.04
CA TYR A 242 4.39 -18.56 -1.96
C TYR A 242 4.84 -18.60 -3.42
N SER A 243 5.64 -17.64 -3.85
CA SER A 243 6.16 -17.55 -5.22
C SER A 243 6.98 -18.79 -5.59
N ILE A 244 7.85 -19.23 -4.68
CA ILE A 244 8.69 -20.42 -4.86
C ILE A 244 7.83 -21.69 -4.89
N SER A 245 6.94 -21.87 -3.91
CA SER A 245 6.09 -23.06 -3.80
C SER A 245 5.17 -23.21 -5.01
N ASN A 246 4.53 -22.12 -5.45
CA ASN A 246 3.64 -22.14 -6.60
C ASN A 246 4.40 -22.39 -7.91
N GLY A 247 5.56 -21.73 -8.10
CA GLY A 247 6.43 -21.97 -9.26
C GLY A 247 6.89 -23.43 -9.33
N TYR A 248 7.32 -24.00 -8.21
CA TYR A 248 7.72 -25.40 -8.13
C TYR A 248 6.54 -26.35 -8.44
N SER A 249 5.38 -26.11 -7.86
CA SER A 249 4.16 -26.89 -8.11
C SER A 249 3.77 -26.90 -9.58
N THR A 250 3.91 -25.77 -10.25
CA THR A 250 3.54 -25.62 -11.67
C THR A 250 4.51 -26.36 -12.61
N LEU A 251 5.79 -26.42 -12.25
CA LEU A 251 6.84 -27.09 -13.04
C LEU A 251 6.96 -28.59 -12.73
N ASN A 252 6.41 -29.02 -11.61
CA ASN A 252 6.56 -30.39 -11.16
C ASN A 252 5.80 -31.38 -12.07
N THR A 253 6.48 -32.40 -12.52
CA THR A 253 5.95 -33.48 -13.37
C THR A 253 5.68 -34.78 -12.60
N ASN A 254 6.07 -34.84 -11.32
CA ASN A 254 5.81 -36.01 -10.48
C ASN A 254 4.31 -36.18 -10.25
N ARG A 255 3.82 -37.40 -10.51
CA ARG A 255 2.41 -37.77 -10.39
C ARG A 255 2.11 -38.69 -9.19
N ASP A 256 3.09 -38.90 -8.32
CA ASP A 256 2.87 -39.63 -7.07
C ASP A 256 1.79 -38.94 -6.22
N PRO A 257 0.68 -39.64 -5.87
CA PRO A 257 -0.43 -39.06 -5.12
C PRO A 257 -0.01 -38.49 -3.76
N THR A 258 0.91 -39.14 -3.05
CA THR A 258 1.40 -38.72 -1.75
C THR A 258 2.17 -37.42 -1.87
N PHE A 259 3.08 -37.35 -2.83
CA PHE A 259 3.85 -36.13 -3.08
C PHE A 259 2.96 -34.95 -3.50
N LEU A 260 1.95 -35.20 -4.36
CA LEU A 260 1.00 -34.15 -4.78
C LEU A 260 0.15 -33.65 -3.60
N ALA A 261 -0.27 -34.54 -2.69
CA ALA A 261 -1.03 -34.13 -1.50
C ALA A 261 -0.18 -33.25 -0.56
N GLN A 262 1.10 -33.61 -0.33
CA GLN A 262 2.03 -32.81 0.44
C GLN A 262 2.26 -31.44 -0.21
N LEU A 263 2.51 -31.40 -1.51
CA LEU A 263 2.74 -30.17 -2.26
C LEU A 263 1.52 -29.24 -2.21
N ASN A 264 0.31 -29.80 -2.33
CA ASN A 264 -0.94 -29.06 -2.20
C ASN A 264 -1.14 -28.47 -0.81
N LEU A 265 -0.74 -29.17 0.25
CA LEU A 265 -0.76 -28.64 1.61
C LEU A 265 0.23 -27.48 1.77
N ILE A 266 1.47 -27.64 1.30
CA ILE A 266 2.49 -26.58 1.32
C ILE A 266 2.01 -25.36 0.56
N ASN A 267 1.42 -25.53 -0.63
CA ASN A 267 0.85 -24.43 -1.41
C ASN A 267 -0.29 -23.73 -0.65
N THR A 268 -1.11 -24.43 0.09
CA THR A 268 -2.20 -23.83 0.87
C THR A 268 -1.64 -22.98 2.02
N VAL A 269 -0.61 -23.47 2.73
CA VAL A 269 0.05 -22.74 3.80
C VAL A 269 0.75 -21.47 3.26
N THR A 270 1.52 -21.60 2.19
CA THR A 270 2.23 -20.48 1.60
C THR A 270 1.28 -19.46 0.93
N MET A 271 0.16 -19.93 0.35
CA MET A 271 -0.90 -19.05 -0.11
C MET A 271 -1.52 -18.23 1.04
N THR A 272 -1.70 -18.84 2.20
CA THR A 272 -2.19 -18.11 3.40
C THR A 272 -1.22 -17.01 3.81
N LEU A 273 0.10 -17.25 3.76
CA LEU A 273 1.11 -16.19 3.97
C LEU A 273 0.98 -15.07 2.93
N SER A 274 0.72 -15.42 1.65
CA SER A 274 0.48 -14.42 0.61
C SER A 274 -0.81 -13.61 0.84
N ILE A 275 -1.86 -14.19 1.44
CA ILE A 275 -3.07 -13.46 1.83
C ILE A 275 -2.75 -12.45 2.94
N ILE A 276 -1.97 -12.85 3.93
CA ILE A 276 -1.48 -11.94 4.98
C ILE A 276 -0.71 -10.78 4.35
N SER A 277 0.21 -11.05 3.42
CA SER A 277 0.96 -10.02 2.70
C SER A 277 0.08 -8.94 2.06
N ASN A 278 -1.07 -9.32 1.54
CA ASN A 278 -1.96 -8.42 0.80
C ASN A 278 -3.08 -7.79 1.64
N GLY A 279 -3.24 -8.20 2.90
CA GLY A 279 -4.30 -7.70 3.78
C GLY A 279 -3.81 -7.10 5.09
N ASN A 280 -2.51 -7.03 5.32
CA ASN A 280 -1.94 -6.55 6.57
C ASN A 280 -1.71 -5.03 6.63
N SER A 281 -1.87 -4.32 5.52
CA SER A 281 -1.56 -2.89 5.38
C SER A 281 -2.20 -2.05 6.48
N PHE A 282 -3.49 -2.26 6.76
CA PHE A 282 -4.21 -1.55 7.82
C PHE A 282 -3.57 -1.76 9.20
N PHE A 283 -3.24 -3.01 9.53
CA PHE A 283 -2.65 -3.36 10.83
C PHE A 283 -1.24 -2.79 10.98
N ILE A 284 -0.43 -2.84 9.93
CA ILE A 284 0.90 -2.21 9.89
C ILE A 284 0.77 -0.69 10.11
N TYR A 285 -0.14 -0.03 9.39
CA TYR A 285 -0.28 1.42 9.46
C TYR A 285 -0.79 1.89 10.81
N ILE A 286 -1.68 1.14 11.46
CA ILE A 286 -2.09 1.39 12.85
C ILE A 286 -0.89 1.26 13.80
N CYS A 287 -0.04 0.25 13.63
CA CYS A 287 1.11 0.05 14.52
C CYS A 287 2.19 1.12 14.32
N VAL A 288 2.46 1.52 13.07
CA VAL A 288 3.60 2.36 12.72
C VAL A 288 3.26 3.85 12.79
N SER A 289 2.09 4.27 12.31
CA SER A 289 1.76 5.70 12.14
C SER A 289 0.82 6.23 13.23
N ARG A 290 1.30 7.23 14.00
CA ARG A 290 0.48 7.93 15.00
C ARG A 290 -0.69 8.70 14.37
N ARG A 291 -0.48 9.29 13.18
CA ARG A 291 -1.54 10.01 12.45
C ARG A 291 -2.60 9.06 11.94
N PHE A 292 -2.18 7.95 11.33
CA PHE A 292 -3.09 6.92 10.86
C PHE A 292 -3.95 6.36 12.01
N ARG A 293 -3.33 6.04 13.16
CA ARG A 293 -4.05 5.59 14.36
C ARG A 293 -5.10 6.58 14.84
N ARG A 294 -4.75 7.88 14.89
CA ARG A 294 -5.69 8.93 15.30
C ARG A 294 -6.89 9.00 14.36
N GLN A 295 -6.63 8.94 13.06
CA GLN A 295 -7.68 8.99 12.05
C GLN A 295 -8.54 7.73 12.02
N ALA A 296 -7.93 6.56 12.18
CA ALA A 296 -8.67 5.31 12.29
C ALA A 296 -9.62 5.32 13.51
N LYS A 297 -9.13 5.81 14.67
CA LYS A 297 -9.97 5.99 15.86
C LYS A 297 -11.13 6.98 15.60
N TYR A 298 -10.85 8.10 14.93
CA TYR A 298 -11.89 9.08 14.56
C TYR A 298 -12.96 8.45 13.66
N VAL A 299 -12.57 7.76 12.61
CA VAL A 299 -13.47 7.11 11.66
C VAL A 299 -14.29 6.01 12.33
N LEU A 300 -13.66 5.17 13.17
CA LEU A 300 -14.32 4.03 13.81
C LEU A 300 -15.20 4.42 14.99
N TYR A 301 -14.83 5.45 15.77
CA TYR A 301 -15.51 5.82 17.01
C TYR A 301 -16.40 7.03 16.88
N GLU A 302 -15.93 8.12 16.29
CA GLU A 302 -16.67 9.39 16.29
C GLU A 302 -17.67 9.48 15.14
N ASN A 303 -17.37 8.90 13.98
CA ASN A 303 -18.31 8.89 12.86
C ASN A 303 -19.49 7.95 13.11
N CYS A 304 -19.28 6.83 13.81
CA CYS A 304 -20.37 5.96 14.25
C CYS A 304 -21.26 6.63 15.32
N ARG A 305 -20.72 7.51 16.16
CA ARG A 305 -21.46 8.19 17.23
C ARG A 305 -22.17 9.45 16.75
N ASN A 306 -21.70 10.09 15.68
CA ASN A 306 -22.23 11.34 15.12
C ASN A 306 -23.27 11.15 13.99
N HIS A 307 -23.74 9.95 13.72
CA HIS A 307 -24.84 9.76 12.76
C HIS A 307 -26.14 10.50 13.19
N ASN A 308 -26.18 11.03 14.41
CA ASN A 308 -27.29 11.85 14.92
C ASN A 308 -27.02 13.38 14.91
N SER A 309 -25.88 13.87 14.38
CA SER A 309 -25.66 15.31 14.23
C SER A 309 -24.96 15.63 12.91
N ILE A 310 -25.75 15.78 11.88
CA ILE A 310 -25.36 16.03 10.46
C ILE A 310 -24.75 17.43 10.24
N ASN A 311 -24.25 18.16 11.20
CA ASN A 311 -23.81 19.54 10.94
C ASN A 311 -22.63 20.06 11.77
N ARG A 312 -21.60 19.28 12.05
CA ARG A 312 -20.32 19.89 12.51
C ARG A 312 -19.14 19.19 11.87
N ILE A 313 -18.76 19.65 10.67
CA ILE A 313 -17.36 19.60 10.23
C ILE A 313 -16.63 20.57 11.17
N ALA A 314 -16.10 20.04 12.27
CA ALA A 314 -15.16 20.80 13.07
C ALA A 314 -13.93 21.06 12.17
N PRO A 315 -13.56 22.32 11.92
CA PRO A 315 -12.34 22.61 11.20
C PRO A 315 -11.20 22.00 12.04
N GLU A 316 -10.44 21.13 11.43
CA GLU A 316 -9.19 20.64 11.98
C GLU A 316 -8.37 21.89 12.36
N ARG A 317 -8.28 22.23 13.65
CA ARG A 317 -7.31 23.20 14.12
C ARG A 317 -5.96 22.63 13.78
N THR A 318 -5.44 23.09 12.66
CA THR A 318 -4.18 22.63 12.10
C THR A 318 -3.14 22.89 13.20
N GLU A 319 -2.32 21.90 13.55
CA GLU A 319 -1.17 22.09 14.45
C GLU A 319 -0.34 23.32 14.04
N MET A 320 -0.44 23.71 12.76
CA MET A 320 0.13 24.94 12.21
C MET A 320 -0.50 26.22 12.84
N GLN A 321 -1.81 26.24 13.17
CA GLN A 321 -2.43 27.38 13.86
C GLN A 321 -1.97 27.46 15.31
N VAL A 322 -1.84 26.32 15.99
CA VAL A 322 -1.33 26.28 17.38
C VAL A 322 0.14 26.70 17.44
N VAL A 323 0.95 26.29 16.45
CA VAL A 323 2.36 26.70 16.35
C VAL A 323 2.47 28.19 16.00
N THR A 324 1.61 28.70 15.11
CA THR A 324 1.57 30.12 14.73
C THR A 324 1.11 30.99 15.90
N GLU A 325 0.10 30.54 16.67
CA GLU A 325 -0.32 31.23 17.90
C GLU A 325 0.77 31.22 18.98
N ARG A 326 1.49 30.09 19.14
CA ARG A 326 2.63 30.06 20.09
C ARG A 326 3.80 30.94 19.66
N ILE A 327 4.09 31.03 18.36
CA ILE A 327 5.14 31.93 17.83
C ILE A 327 4.72 33.37 17.95
N SER A 328 3.45 33.71 17.71
CA SER A 328 2.94 35.08 17.89
C SER A 328 2.90 35.50 19.36
N ALA A 329 2.51 34.59 20.27
CA ALA A 329 2.55 34.82 21.71
C ALA A 329 3.98 34.97 22.24
N ALA A 330 4.94 34.18 21.75
CA ALA A 330 6.36 34.33 22.09
C ALA A 330 6.96 35.64 21.56
N ARG A 331 6.55 36.13 20.37
CA ARG A 331 6.92 37.43 19.85
C ARG A 331 6.31 38.58 20.65
N ALA A 332 5.05 38.47 21.07
CA ALA A 332 4.41 39.49 21.92
C ALA A 332 5.08 39.58 23.30
N GLY A 333 5.43 38.41 23.89
CA GLY A 333 6.17 38.39 25.18
C GLY A 333 7.59 38.98 25.11
N CYS A 334 8.25 38.89 23.94
CA CYS A 334 9.59 39.46 23.74
C CYS A 334 9.58 40.99 23.55
N LEU A 335 8.44 41.57 23.13
CA LEU A 335 8.27 43.01 22.94
C LEU A 335 7.95 43.75 24.24
N THR A 336 7.48 43.06 25.29
CA THR A 336 7.11 43.67 26.58
C THR A 336 8.27 43.78 27.60
N THR A 337 9.43 43.17 27.29
CA THR A 337 10.59 43.17 28.21
C THR A 337 11.69 44.21 27.89
N ARG A 338 11.49 45.04 26.89
CA ARG A 338 12.41 46.18 26.64
C ARG A 338 11.79 47.52 27.10
N ARG A 339 11.91 47.84 28.38
CA ARG A 339 11.87 49.25 28.84
C ARG A 339 13.26 49.86 28.67
N PRO A 340 13.40 50.97 27.95
CA PRO A 340 14.63 51.75 28.04
C PRO A 340 14.55 52.67 29.25
N SER A 341 15.56 52.61 30.10
CA SER A 341 15.87 53.64 31.11
C SER A 341 16.26 54.94 30.44
N LEU A 342 15.51 56.03 30.72
CA LEU A 342 15.86 57.34 30.36
C LEU A 342 17.00 57.87 31.28
N SER A 343 17.99 58.48 30.68
CA SER A 343 18.69 59.61 31.30
C SER A 343 19.08 60.66 30.24
N PRO A 344 19.05 61.95 30.54
CA PRO A 344 19.04 63.06 29.59
C PRO A 344 20.42 63.66 29.37
N GLY A 345 20.67 64.17 28.16
CA GLY A 345 21.85 65.02 27.98
C GLY A 345 22.20 65.40 26.54
N ILE A 346 21.77 66.60 26.15
CA ILE A 346 22.49 67.63 25.37
C ILE A 346 22.76 67.49 23.88
N THR A 347 22.05 68.30 23.10
CA THR A 347 22.41 69.29 22.03
C THR A 347 23.07 68.81 20.71
N SER A 348 22.40 69.31 19.66
CA SER A 348 22.86 70.03 18.45
C SER A 348 23.35 69.21 17.24
N GLY A 349 22.77 69.60 16.07
CA GLY A 349 23.45 69.46 14.79
C GLY A 349 22.63 68.92 13.63
N ALA A 350 22.07 69.84 12.85
CA ALA A 350 21.39 69.60 11.58
C ALA A 350 22.21 68.88 10.54
N ARG A 351 21.57 68.02 9.70
CA ARG A 351 21.69 68.18 8.24
C ARG A 351 20.74 67.16 7.51
N GLU A 352 19.87 67.76 6.72
CA GLU A 352 19.09 67.09 5.68
C GLU A 352 19.96 66.33 4.71
N ARG A 353 19.47 65.18 4.26
CA ARG A 353 19.58 64.77 2.85
C ARG A 353 18.52 63.72 2.48
N ASN A 354 17.73 64.10 1.49
CA ASN A 354 16.79 63.31 0.70
C ASN A 354 17.41 62.02 0.16
N GLY A 355 16.60 60.95 0.10
CA GLY A 355 16.90 59.73 -0.64
C GLY A 355 15.65 58.85 -0.84
N LYS A 356 15.12 58.91 -2.03
CA LYS A 356 13.91 58.22 -2.53
C LYS A 356 13.95 56.70 -2.30
N ASN A 357 12.86 56.15 -1.82
CA ASN A 357 12.61 54.71 -1.81
C ASN A 357 11.76 54.37 -3.05
N GLU A 358 12.34 53.63 -3.97
CA GLU A 358 11.65 52.91 -5.03
C GLU A 358 11.14 51.57 -4.48
N ILE A 359 9.83 51.38 -4.60
CA ILE A 359 9.16 50.12 -4.33
C ILE A 359 9.13 49.35 -5.66
N ILE A 360 9.85 48.23 -5.75
CA ILE A 360 9.74 47.29 -6.85
C ILE A 360 8.67 46.26 -6.52
N LEU A 361 7.52 46.37 -7.19
CA LEU A 361 6.49 45.37 -7.26
C LEU A 361 6.89 44.33 -8.34
N LEU A 362 7.21 43.11 -7.93
CA LEU A 362 7.33 41.97 -8.82
C LEU A 362 6.00 41.23 -8.88
N GLN A 363 5.27 41.42 -9.98
CA GLN A 363 4.17 40.56 -10.42
C GLN A 363 4.75 39.23 -10.89
N ILE A 364 4.22 38.12 -10.38
CA ILE A 364 4.42 36.79 -10.94
C ILE A 364 3.09 36.34 -11.54
N LYS A 365 3.17 36.08 -12.82
CA LYS A 365 2.14 35.43 -13.65
C LYS A 365 2.08 33.92 -13.37
#